data_a1e44000af686a5e716debd29ce36310
#
_entry.id   a1e44000af686a5e716debd29ce36310
#
_cell.length_a   1.000
_cell.length_b   1.000
_cell.length_c   1.000
_cell.angle_alpha   90.00
_cell.angle_beta   90.00
_cell.angle_gamma   90.00
#
_symmetry.space_group_name_H-M   'P 1'
#
loop_
_entity.id
_entity.type
_entity.pdbx_description
1 polymer ?
#
loop_
_entity_poly.entity_id
_entity_poly.type
_entity_poly.pdbx_seq_one_letter_code
_entity_poly.pdbx_strand_id
1 'polypeptide(L)'
;KREFQYIFDGTEYPGIPRINLNTINVNEPFNIGSLKIQPFEVIHHKMPVLGFRIKNFTYITDANHIPEYSRKMILNSEILVLNALRREAHISHFTLSQAIAESTQAKAHKTYLTHISHQLGLHSQVQQELPDDIFLAYDGLTLTL
;
A
#
# COMPACT_ATOMS: atom_id res chain seq x y z
N LYS A 1 -0.02 23.24 -0.05
CA LYS A 1 -0.60 24.51 0.49
C LYS A 1 -0.50 25.65 -0.54
N ARG A 2 0.65 25.82 -1.21
CA ARG A 2 0.90 26.99 -2.09
C ARG A 2 -0.15 27.11 -3.22
N GLU A 3 -0.50 26.04 -3.89
CA GLU A 3 -1.43 26.04 -5.04
C GLU A 3 -2.91 26.16 -4.64
N PHE A 4 -3.24 25.82 -3.38
CA PHE A 4 -4.59 25.89 -2.79
C PHE A 4 -4.59 26.81 -1.57
N GLN A 5 -3.91 27.94 -1.64
CA GLN A 5 -3.72 28.83 -0.49
C GLN A 5 -5.05 29.28 0.11
N TYR A 6 -6.05 29.55 -0.72
CA TYR A 6 -7.39 29.97 -0.30
C TYR A 6 -8.11 28.99 0.65
N ILE A 7 -7.69 27.70 0.66
CA ILE A 7 -8.24 26.69 1.61
C ILE A 7 -7.63 26.85 3.01
N PHE A 8 -6.43 27.49 3.10
CA PHE A 8 -5.62 27.51 4.33
C PHE A 8 -5.34 28.93 4.87
N ASP A 9 -5.72 29.98 4.15
CA ASP A 9 -5.41 31.36 4.52
C ASP A 9 -6.49 32.05 5.36
N GLY A 10 -7.57 31.33 5.70
CA GLY A 10 -8.67 31.86 6.49
C GLY A 10 -9.70 32.67 5.70
N THR A 11 -9.64 32.63 4.36
CA THR A 11 -10.65 33.28 3.51
C THR A 11 -12.04 32.73 3.82
N GLU A 12 -12.97 33.59 4.20
CA GLU A 12 -14.37 33.24 4.48
C GLU A 12 -15.21 33.44 3.20
N TYR A 13 -15.21 32.46 2.31
CA TYR A 13 -16.11 32.44 1.16
C TYR A 13 -17.04 31.20 1.25
N PRO A 14 -18.36 31.35 1.06
CA PRO A 14 -19.29 30.22 1.05
C PRO A 14 -18.90 29.17 0.00
N GLY A 15 -18.70 27.91 0.41
CA GLY A 15 -18.37 26.81 -0.48
C GLY A 15 -16.86 26.50 -0.56
N ILE A 16 -15.98 27.20 0.16
CA ILE A 16 -14.57 26.80 0.26
C ILE A 16 -14.46 25.51 1.08
N PRO A 17 -13.78 24.46 0.59
CA PRO A 17 -13.53 23.25 1.36
C PRO A 17 -12.70 23.56 2.60
N ARG A 18 -13.07 23.00 3.74
CA ARG A 18 -12.26 23.06 4.97
C ARG A 18 -11.43 21.79 5.07
N ILE A 19 -10.10 21.92 5.13
CA ILE A 19 -9.16 20.81 5.23
C ILE A 19 -8.30 20.97 6.48
N ASN A 20 -8.39 20.00 7.39
CA ASN A 20 -7.50 19.88 8.53
C ASN A 20 -6.36 18.92 8.17
N LEU A 21 -5.12 19.41 8.26
CA LEU A 21 -3.92 18.60 8.02
C LEU A 21 -3.42 18.04 9.35
N ASN A 22 -3.35 16.72 9.43
CA ASN A 22 -2.77 16.02 10.57
C ASN A 22 -1.47 15.34 10.14
N THR A 23 -0.38 15.59 10.84
CA THR A 23 0.91 14.95 10.58
C THR A 23 0.88 13.51 11.10
N ILE A 24 1.28 12.56 10.27
CA ILE A 24 1.48 11.16 10.66
C ILE A 24 2.98 10.97 10.89
N ASN A 25 3.34 10.44 12.04
CA ASN A 25 4.72 10.06 12.36
C ASN A 25 4.93 8.58 12.09
N VAL A 26 6.10 8.24 11.52
CA VAL A 26 6.48 6.85 11.27
C VAL A 26 6.51 6.07 12.59
N ASN A 27 5.93 4.87 12.58
CA ASN A 27 5.85 3.95 13.73
C ASN A 27 4.99 4.43 14.92
N GLU A 28 4.36 5.60 14.84
CA GLU A 28 3.39 6.06 15.84
C GLU A 28 1.96 5.74 15.38
N PRO A 29 1.22 4.87 16.09
CA PRO A 29 -0.15 4.55 15.70
C PRO A 29 -1.08 5.74 15.94
N PHE A 30 -2.07 5.88 15.07
CA PHE A 30 -3.15 6.85 15.20
C PHE A 30 -4.51 6.19 14.98
N ASN A 31 -5.59 6.88 15.35
CA ASN A 31 -6.94 6.36 15.21
C ASN A 31 -7.74 7.14 14.17
N ILE A 32 -8.53 6.42 13.39
CA ILE A 32 -9.63 6.98 12.59
C ILE A 32 -10.91 6.30 13.07
N GLY A 33 -11.73 7.03 13.82
CA GLY A 33 -12.85 6.45 14.55
C GLY A 33 -12.37 5.36 15.51
N SER A 34 -12.91 4.16 15.41
CA SER A 34 -12.50 2.99 16.22
C SER A 34 -11.32 2.22 15.64
N LEU A 35 -10.84 2.56 14.44
CA LEU A 35 -9.76 1.84 13.80
C LEU A 35 -8.41 2.40 14.25
N LYS A 36 -7.58 1.53 14.83
CA LYS A 36 -6.17 1.82 15.11
C LYS A 36 -5.34 1.50 13.87
N ILE A 37 -4.62 2.50 13.36
CA ILE A 37 -3.78 2.41 12.18
C ILE A 37 -2.32 2.54 12.61
N GLN A 38 -1.50 1.58 12.21
CA GLN A 38 -0.07 1.55 12.47
C GLN A 38 0.67 1.87 11.18
N PRO A 39 1.23 3.10 11.02
CA PRO A 39 2.10 3.42 9.90
C PRO A 39 3.48 2.79 10.13
N PHE A 40 4.14 2.41 9.03
CA PHE A 40 5.53 1.95 9.04
C PHE A 40 6.21 2.35 7.73
N GLU A 41 7.53 2.42 7.74
CA GLU A 41 8.30 2.85 6.59
C GLU A 41 8.52 1.72 5.59
N VAL A 42 8.35 2.02 4.31
CA VAL A 42 8.82 1.24 3.16
C VAL A 42 9.51 2.20 2.18
N ILE A 43 10.21 1.66 1.17
CA ILE A 43 11.02 2.48 0.26
C ILE A 43 10.47 2.42 -1.15
N HIS A 44 10.24 3.58 -1.73
CA HIS A 44 9.93 3.79 -3.13
C HIS A 44 11.14 4.45 -3.82
N HIS A 45 11.95 3.68 -4.54
CA HIS A 45 13.25 4.08 -5.08
C HIS A 45 14.23 4.45 -3.96
N LYS A 46 14.41 5.74 -3.68
CA LYS A 46 15.25 6.28 -2.59
C LYS A 46 14.45 7.04 -1.54
N MET A 47 13.15 7.10 -1.72
CA MET A 47 12.25 7.90 -0.89
C MET A 47 11.54 7.01 0.12
N PRO A 48 11.60 7.33 1.42
CA PRO A 48 10.76 6.68 2.40
C PRO A 48 9.30 7.06 2.16
N VAL A 49 8.42 6.05 2.18
CA VAL A 49 6.97 6.18 2.09
C VAL A 49 6.31 5.32 3.16
N LEU A 50 5.02 5.47 3.38
CA LEU A 50 4.32 4.75 4.44
C LEU A 50 3.53 3.56 3.89
N GLY A 51 3.76 2.39 4.51
CA GLY A 51 2.81 1.29 4.58
C GLY A 51 1.95 1.42 5.83
N PHE A 52 0.80 0.75 5.84
CA PHE A 52 -0.17 0.81 6.94
C PHE A 52 -0.62 -0.58 7.36
N ARG A 53 -0.64 -0.83 8.68
CA ARG A 53 -1.25 -2.03 9.26
C ARG A 53 -2.47 -1.66 10.08
N ILE A 54 -3.58 -2.35 9.83
CA ILE A 54 -4.86 -2.21 10.53
C ILE A 54 -5.28 -3.61 10.99
N LYS A 55 -5.13 -3.92 12.27
CA LYS A 55 -5.30 -5.29 12.79
C LYS A 55 -4.40 -6.28 12.02
N ASN A 56 -5.00 -7.23 11.30
CA ASN A 56 -4.33 -8.25 10.49
C ASN A 56 -4.27 -7.91 8.99
N PHE A 57 -4.75 -6.74 8.60
CA PHE A 57 -4.66 -6.20 7.24
C PHE A 57 -3.43 -5.31 7.09
N THR A 58 -2.65 -5.52 6.04
CA THR A 58 -1.50 -4.69 5.72
C THR A 58 -1.60 -4.17 4.28
N TYR A 59 -1.34 -2.88 4.10
CA TYR A 59 -1.41 -2.20 2.81
C TYR A 59 -0.10 -1.49 2.51
N ILE A 60 0.51 -1.84 1.38
CA ILE A 60 1.76 -1.26 0.90
C ILE A 60 1.61 -0.93 -0.58
N THR A 61 1.70 0.34 -0.89
CA THR A 61 1.85 0.86 -2.25
C THR A 61 2.35 2.32 -2.15
N ASP A 62 3.32 2.77 -2.92
CA ASP A 62 4.18 2.07 -3.85
C ASP A 62 5.51 1.75 -3.19
N ALA A 63 6.06 0.59 -3.43
CA ALA A 63 7.34 0.22 -2.84
C ALA A 63 8.15 -0.68 -3.77
N ASN A 64 9.47 -0.67 -3.59
CA ASN A 64 10.40 -1.61 -4.18
C ASN A 64 11.32 -2.26 -3.13
N HIS A 65 11.19 -1.86 -1.86
CA HIS A 65 11.94 -2.44 -0.77
C HIS A 65 11.22 -2.27 0.57
N ILE A 66 11.24 -3.33 1.38
CA ILE A 66 10.73 -3.33 2.77
C ILE A 66 11.94 -3.47 3.68
N PRO A 67 12.32 -2.43 4.44
CA PRO A 67 13.45 -2.49 5.36
C PRO A 67 13.25 -3.55 6.44
N GLU A 68 14.34 -4.14 6.93
CA GLU A 68 14.29 -5.22 7.92
C GLU A 68 13.53 -4.82 9.19
N TYR A 69 13.72 -3.57 9.66
CA TYR A 69 13.01 -3.06 10.84
C TYR A 69 11.48 -2.94 10.64
N SER A 70 11.01 -2.89 9.38
CA SER A 70 9.59 -2.83 9.03
C SER A 70 8.96 -4.21 8.81
N ARG A 71 9.76 -5.27 8.63
CA ARG A 71 9.26 -6.62 8.30
C ARG A 71 8.29 -7.18 9.34
N LYS A 72 8.48 -6.89 10.63
CA LYS A 72 7.55 -7.29 11.69
C LYS A 72 6.13 -6.76 11.49
N MET A 73 5.99 -5.64 10.76
CA MET A 73 4.68 -5.02 10.51
C MET A 73 3.87 -5.74 9.44
N ILE A 74 4.52 -6.53 8.58
CA ILE A 74 3.85 -7.29 7.51
C ILE A 74 3.70 -8.78 7.86
N LEU A 75 4.44 -9.25 8.86
CA LEU A 75 4.49 -10.66 9.21
C LEU A 75 3.12 -11.18 9.66
N ASN A 76 2.74 -12.37 9.15
CA ASN A 76 1.48 -13.05 9.45
C ASN A 76 0.25 -12.17 9.19
N SER A 77 0.28 -11.35 8.14
CA SER A 77 -0.92 -10.62 7.71
C SER A 77 -1.98 -11.62 7.24
N GLU A 78 -3.21 -11.45 7.68
CA GLU A 78 -4.35 -12.20 7.13
C GLU A 78 -4.59 -11.78 5.68
N ILE A 79 -4.52 -10.48 5.44
CA ILE A 79 -4.54 -9.91 4.11
C ILE A 79 -3.36 -8.94 3.96
N LEU A 80 -2.53 -9.17 2.93
CA LEU A 80 -1.48 -8.27 2.50
C LEU A 80 -1.86 -7.68 1.12
N VAL A 81 -1.89 -6.36 1.01
CA VAL A 81 -1.96 -5.68 -0.29
C VAL A 81 -0.59 -5.13 -0.62
N LEU A 82 -0.07 -5.49 -1.80
CA LEU A 82 1.28 -5.12 -2.24
C LEU A 82 1.28 -4.75 -3.72
N ASN A 83 2.09 -3.77 -4.09
CA ASN A 83 2.25 -3.43 -5.50
C ASN A 83 3.06 -4.49 -6.27
N ALA A 84 2.66 -4.76 -7.53
CA ALA A 84 3.40 -5.59 -8.47
C ALA A 84 3.28 -4.99 -9.87
N LEU A 85 4.22 -4.13 -10.25
CA LEU A 85 4.06 -3.30 -11.43
C LEU A 85 4.08 -4.11 -12.73
N ARG A 86 5.09 -4.97 -12.90
CA ARG A 86 5.35 -5.75 -14.11
C ARG A 86 6.35 -6.88 -13.84
N ARG A 87 6.72 -7.66 -14.86
CA ARG A 87 7.69 -8.77 -14.71
C ARG A 87 9.13 -8.29 -14.70
N GLU A 88 9.45 -7.32 -15.54
CA GLU A 88 10.81 -6.78 -15.67
C GLU A 88 11.12 -5.82 -14.52
N ALA A 89 12.40 -5.72 -14.18
CA ALA A 89 12.88 -4.85 -13.12
C ALA A 89 12.43 -3.40 -13.32
N HIS A 90 12.05 -2.77 -12.21
CA HIS A 90 11.69 -1.37 -12.15
C HIS A 90 12.41 -0.68 -10.99
N ILE A 91 12.81 0.58 -11.21
CA ILE A 91 13.64 1.32 -10.27
C ILE A 91 12.96 1.58 -8.91
N SER A 92 11.63 1.63 -8.88
CA SER A 92 10.86 2.08 -7.71
C SER A 92 9.73 1.15 -7.27
N HIS A 93 9.43 0.09 -8.05
CA HIS A 93 8.32 -0.81 -7.74
C HIS A 93 8.78 -2.27 -7.74
N PHE A 94 8.13 -3.10 -6.94
CA PHE A 94 8.31 -4.53 -7.00
C PHE A 94 7.90 -5.07 -8.37
N THR A 95 8.67 -6.03 -8.88
CA THR A 95 8.24 -6.93 -9.95
C THR A 95 7.25 -7.96 -9.42
N LEU A 96 6.57 -8.68 -10.30
CA LEU A 96 5.69 -9.78 -9.90
C LEU A 96 6.43 -10.81 -9.03
N SER A 97 7.62 -11.25 -9.46
CA SER A 97 8.41 -12.23 -8.71
C SER A 97 8.88 -11.72 -7.34
N GLN A 98 9.25 -10.45 -7.25
CA GLN A 98 9.61 -9.82 -5.97
C GLN A 98 8.41 -9.72 -5.03
N ALA A 99 7.24 -9.31 -5.54
CA ALA A 99 6.02 -9.23 -4.73
C ALA A 99 5.59 -10.60 -4.20
N ILE A 100 5.70 -11.68 -5.02
CA ILE A 100 5.47 -13.05 -4.58
C ILE A 100 6.46 -13.46 -3.47
N ALA A 101 7.74 -13.15 -3.64
CA ALA A 101 8.76 -13.45 -2.63
C ALA A 101 8.50 -12.69 -1.30
N GLU A 102 8.13 -11.41 -1.37
CA GLU A 102 7.77 -10.63 -0.17
C GLU A 102 6.53 -11.20 0.53
N SER A 103 5.50 -11.62 -0.21
CA SER A 103 4.32 -12.30 0.34
C SER A 103 4.69 -13.59 1.09
N THR A 104 5.50 -14.44 0.46
CA THR A 104 5.97 -15.70 1.06
C THR A 104 6.79 -15.44 2.33
N GLN A 105 7.70 -14.47 2.30
CA GLN A 105 8.52 -14.10 3.44
C GLN A 105 7.69 -13.51 4.59
N ALA A 106 6.66 -12.74 4.26
CA ALA A 106 5.70 -12.20 5.23
C ALA A 106 4.79 -13.27 5.84
N LYS A 107 4.74 -14.47 5.28
CA LYS A 107 3.79 -15.54 5.66
C LYS A 107 2.35 -15.02 5.67
N ALA A 108 1.99 -14.22 4.66
CA ALA A 108 0.65 -13.70 4.52
C ALA A 108 -0.32 -14.84 4.17
N HIS A 109 -1.53 -14.83 4.73
CA HIS A 109 -2.51 -15.85 4.42
C HIS A 109 -3.14 -15.63 3.03
N LYS A 110 -3.35 -14.37 2.65
CA LYS A 110 -3.77 -13.97 1.31
C LYS A 110 -3.06 -12.69 0.91
N THR A 111 -2.59 -12.63 -0.32
CA THR A 111 -1.99 -11.42 -0.88
C THR A 111 -2.76 -10.94 -2.10
N TYR A 112 -3.06 -9.65 -2.13
CA TYR A 112 -3.67 -8.99 -3.28
C TYR A 112 -2.66 -8.04 -3.92
N LEU A 113 -2.33 -8.30 -5.18
CA LEU A 113 -1.39 -7.50 -5.95
C LEU A 113 -2.11 -6.34 -6.61
N THR A 114 -1.62 -5.14 -6.41
CA THR A 114 -2.17 -3.89 -6.96
C THR A 114 -1.11 -3.09 -7.73
N HIS A 115 -1.45 -1.90 -8.21
CA HIS A 115 -0.54 -1.04 -8.98
C HIS A 115 0.04 -1.73 -10.21
N ILE A 116 -0.83 -2.45 -10.93
CA ILE A 116 -0.49 -3.31 -12.06
C ILE A 116 -0.45 -2.48 -13.34
N SER A 117 0.66 -2.53 -14.08
CA SER A 117 0.75 -1.91 -15.39
C SER A 117 0.24 -2.86 -16.49
N HIS A 118 -0.10 -2.29 -17.66
CA HIS A 118 -0.45 -3.05 -18.86
C HIS A 118 0.66 -4.01 -19.33
N GLN A 119 1.90 -3.79 -18.89
CA GLN A 119 3.07 -4.64 -19.22
C GLN A 119 3.10 -5.95 -18.42
N LEU A 120 2.28 -6.10 -17.37
CA LEU A 120 2.22 -7.36 -16.63
C LEU A 120 1.56 -8.47 -17.45
N GLY A 121 0.59 -8.13 -18.29
CA GLY A 121 -0.20 -9.05 -19.10
C GLY A 121 -1.69 -9.00 -18.78
N LEU A 122 -2.46 -9.88 -19.41
CA LEU A 122 -3.90 -9.97 -19.17
C LEU A 122 -4.18 -10.56 -17.79
N HIS A 123 -5.09 -9.93 -17.03
CA HIS A 123 -5.46 -10.34 -15.68
C HIS A 123 -5.76 -11.84 -15.57
N SER A 124 -6.60 -12.38 -16.45
CA SER A 124 -7.01 -13.79 -16.43
C SER A 124 -5.86 -14.77 -16.68
N GLN A 125 -4.87 -14.39 -17.46
CA GLN A 125 -3.70 -15.22 -17.74
C GLN A 125 -2.71 -15.17 -16.57
N VAL A 126 -2.38 -13.98 -16.10
CA VAL A 126 -1.45 -13.82 -14.98
C VAL A 126 -1.99 -14.45 -13.70
N GLN A 127 -3.31 -14.33 -13.45
CA GLN A 127 -3.93 -14.95 -12.26
C GLN A 127 -3.73 -16.50 -12.23
N GLN A 128 -3.71 -17.15 -13.37
CA GLN A 128 -3.51 -18.61 -13.46
C GLN A 128 -2.07 -19.05 -13.16
N GLU A 129 -1.12 -18.12 -13.20
CA GLU A 129 0.30 -18.38 -12.93
C GLU A 129 0.66 -18.16 -11.44
N LEU A 130 -0.23 -17.52 -10.69
CA LEU A 130 0.02 -17.16 -9.29
C LEU A 130 -0.20 -18.36 -8.34
N PRO A 131 0.51 -18.40 -7.21
CA PRO A 131 0.16 -19.29 -6.10
C PRO A 131 -1.30 -19.12 -5.64
N ASP A 132 -1.89 -20.15 -5.04
CA ASP A 132 -3.31 -20.18 -4.66
C ASP A 132 -3.72 -19.11 -3.65
N ASP A 133 -2.78 -18.57 -2.89
CA ASP A 133 -2.96 -17.54 -1.88
C ASP A 133 -2.66 -16.11 -2.38
N ILE A 134 -2.30 -15.96 -3.67
CA ILE A 134 -1.97 -14.67 -4.29
C ILE A 134 -2.94 -14.35 -5.42
N PHE A 135 -3.51 -13.15 -5.37
CA PHE A 135 -4.55 -12.69 -6.28
C PHE A 135 -4.17 -11.35 -6.92
N LEU A 136 -4.54 -11.13 -8.16
CA LEU A 136 -4.53 -9.79 -8.74
C LEU A 136 -5.77 -9.03 -8.27
N ALA A 137 -5.57 -7.82 -7.76
CA ALA A 137 -6.66 -6.91 -7.45
C ALA A 137 -7.31 -6.37 -8.74
N TYR A 138 -8.57 -5.97 -8.66
CA TYR A 138 -9.33 -5.36 -9.75
C TYR A 138 -10.27 -4.28 -9.20
N ASP A 139 -10.71 -3.37 -10.08
CA ASP A 139 -11.58 -2.28 -9.71
C ASP A 139 -12.94 -2.81 -9.21
N GLY A 140 -13.36 -2.36 -8.04
CA GLY A 140 -14.56 -2.82 -7.37
C GLY A 140 -14.37 -4.04 -6.44
N LEU A 141 -13.15 -4.58 -6.31
CA LEU A 141 -12.86 -5.63 -5.33
C LEU A 141 -13.16 -5.15 -3.91
N THR A 142 -13.98 -5.91 -3.20
CA THR A 142 -14.29 -5.67 -1.78
C THR A 142 -13.75 -6.80 -0.94
N LEU A 143 -13.00 -6.46 0.12
CA LEU A 143 -12.46 -7.40 1.09
C LEU A 143 -13.11 -7.14 2.46
N THR A 144 -13.53 -8.19 3.14
CA THR A 144 -14.05 -8.11 4.51
C THR A 144 -12.97 -8.54 5.48
N LEU A 145 -12.77 -7.76 6.56
CA LEU A 145 -11.75 -7.94 7.60
C LEU A 145 -12.37 -8.36 8.93
#